data_90e1963af4c8acb942bfcad22da49576
#
_entry.id   90e1963af4c8acb942bfcad22da49576
#
_cell.length_a   1.000
_cell.length_b   1.000
_cell.length_c   1.000
_cell.angle_alpha   90.00
_cell.angle_beta   90.00
_cell.angle_gamma   90.00
#
_symmetry.space_group_name_H-M   'P 1'
#
loop_
_entity.id
_entity.type
_entity.pdbx_description
1 polymer ?
#
loop_
_entity_poly.entity_id
_entity_poly.type
_entity_poly.pdbx_seq_one_letter_code
_entity_poly.pdbx_strand_id
1 'polypeptide(L)'
;MQSPWTRDGKIRAEQVSVTPQVSGSITQLNIKDNQFVNAGDVLFVIDKTPFHIAELNAQAQLAKAQSDLAKANNEADRRRHLSRNYISAEDLDSANLNVKAMQASVDVALATLKQAQWQLSQTEVKAPVSGWVTNLSTRTGDYASTGKPLFALVDSHSFYVMGYFEETKLRHIREGEPALITLYSGNVKLQGHVGSIGRAIYDQSVESNSGLVPDIKPNVPWVRLAQRVPVRIEFDALPQDITLVSGTTCSVAIGQR
;
A
#
# COMPACT_ATOMS: atom_id res chain seq x y z
N MET A 1 -4.75 15.58 42.08
CA MET A 1 -5.00 15.89 40.64
C MET A 1 -5.64 14.64 40.04
N GLN A 2 -6.82 14.77 39.47
CA GLN A 2 -7.43 13.59 38.79
C GLN A 2 -6.73 13.42 37.44
N SER A 3 -6.14 12.25 37.24
CA SER A 3 -5.53 11.88 35.95
C SER A 3 -6.57 11.98 34.84
N PRO A 4 -6.26 12.57 33.67
CA PRO A 4 -7.20 12.62 32.56
C PRO A 4 -7.57 11.21 32.11
N TRP A 5 -8.88 10.93 32.09
CA TRP A 5 -9.39 9.64 31.68
C TRP A 5 -10.59 9.77 30.75
N THR A 6 -10.80 8.75 29.92
CA THR A 6 -11.96 8.64 29.04
C THR A 6 -12.44 7.19 28.95
N ARG A 7 -13.76 7.00 28.77
CA ARG A 7 -14.37 5.71 28.42
C ARG A 7 -14.57 5.55 26.92
N ASP A 8 -14.30 6.61 26.17
CA ASP A 8 -14.45 6.63 24.72
C ASP A 8 -13.10 6.41 24.05
N GLY A 9 -12.48 5.27 24.33
CA GLY A 9 -11.33 4.75 23.61
C GLY A 9 -11.76 3.70 22.62
N LYS A 10 -11.19 3.72 21.42
CA LYS A 10 -11.41 2.69 20.39
C LYS A 10 -10.09 2.09 19.96
N ILE A 11 -10.03 0.77 19.96
CA ILE A 11 -8.92 0.04 19.35
C ILE A 11 -9.01 0.24 17.85
N ARG A 12 -7.89 0.58 17.25
CA ARG A 12 -7.73 0.74 15.81
C ARG A 12 -6.54 -0.08 15.34
N ALA A 13 -6.57 -0.48 14.09
CA ALA A 13 -5.43 -1.04 13.37
C ALA A 13 -5.43 -0.46 11.96
N GLU A 14 -4.27 -0.35 11.38
CA GLU A 14 -4.14 0.08 10.00
C GLU A 14 -4.61 -1.04 9.08
N GLN A 15 -5.34 -0.66 8.04
CA GLN A 15 -5.85 -1.59 7.05
C GLN A 15 -5.17 -1.31 5.72
N VAL A 16 -4.62 -2.36 5.13
CA VAL A 16 -3.98 -2.29 3.82
C VAL A 16 -4.91 -2.95 2.80
N SER A 17 -5.37 -2.17 1.83
CA SER A 17 -6.19 -2.69 0.74
C SER A 17 -5.35 -3.52 -0.20
N VAL A 18 -5.78 -4.75 -0.48
CA VAL A 18 -5.15 -5.63 -1.47
C VAL A 18 -5.72 -5.32 -2.84
N THR A 19 -4.87 -4.75 -3.68
CA THR A 19 -5.23 -4.25 -5.00
C THR A 19 -4.34 -4.91 -6.05
N PRO A 20 -4.91 -5.58 -7.08
CA PRO A 20 -4.13 -6.21 -8.13
C PRO A 20 -3.45 -5.15 -9.01
N GLN A 21 -2.25 -5.46 -9.49
CA GLN A 21 -1.49 -4.61 -10.40
C GLN A 21 -1.75 -4.97 -11.89
N VAL A 22 -2.35 -6.13 -12.14
CA VAL A 22 -2.77 -6.59 -13.47
C VAL A 22 -4.20 -7.09 -13.40
N SER A 23 -4.91 -7.04 -14.54
CA SER A 23 -6.29 -7.47 -14.63
C SER A 23 -6.40 -8.87 -15.23
N GLY A 24 -7.34 -9.66 -14.74
CA GLY A 24 -7.62 -11.00 -15.25
C GLY A 24 -8.51 -11.80 -14.31
N SER A 25 -8.88 -13.00 -14.74
CA SER A 25 -9.68 -13.91 -13.93
C SER A 25 -8.86 -14.54 -12.81
N ILE A 26 -9.43 -14.67 -11.63
CA ILE A 26 -8.80 -15.34 -10.49
C ILE A 26 -8.90 -16.85 -10.68
N THR A 27 -7.76 -17.52 -10.78
CA THR A 27 -7.69 -18.99 -10.96
C THR A 27 -7.52 -19.73 -9.65
N GLN A 28 -6.88 -19.10 -8.66
CA GLN A 28 -6.66 -19.67 -7.33
C GLN A 28 -6.88 -18.62 -6.25
N LEU A 29 -7.54 -19.02 -5.18
CA LEU A 29 -7.72 -18.21 -3.98
C LEU A 29 -7.21 -19.03 -2.79
N ASN A 30 -6.11 -18.62 -2.19
CA ASN A 30 -5.39 -19.38 -1.16
C ASN A 30 -5.74 -18.96 0.27
N ILE A 31 -6.72 -18.10 0.44
CA ILE A 31 -7.06 -17.47 1.71
C ILE A 31 -8.55 -17.64 2.02
N LYS A 32 -8.85 -17.53 3.32
CA LYS A 32 -10.21 -17.46 3.87
C LYS A 32 -10.40 -16.15 4.63
N ASP A 33 -11.64 -15.76 4.80
CA ASP A 33 -11.97 -14.59 5.63
C ASP A 33 -11.51 -14.82 7.08
N ASN A 34 -10.99 -13.78 7.71
CA ASN A 34 -10.39 -13.79 9.04
C ASN A 34 -9.14 -14.69 9.22
N GLN A 35 -8.56 -15.18 8.14
CA GLN A 35 -7.31 -15.95 8.19
C GLN A 35 -6.12 -15.02 8.40
N PHE A 36 -5.18 -15.46 9.25
CA PHE A 36 -3.86 -14.81 9.39
C PHE A 36 -2.95 -15.21 8.22
N VAL A 37 -2.27 -14.22 7.66
CA VAL A 37 -1.27 -14.40 6.58
C VAL A 37 0.01 -13.66 6.95
N ASN A 38 1.14 -14.18 6.49
CA ASN A 38 2.43 -13.50 6.63
C ASN A 38 2.71 -12.62 5.40
N ALA A 39 3.49 -11.57 5.62
CA ALA A 39 3.98 -10.75 4.51
C ALA A 39 4.70 -11.64 3.48
N GLY A 40 4.36 -11.49 2.21
CA GLY A 40 4.90 -12.29 1.11
C GLY A 40 4.11 -13.56 0.76
N ASP A 41 3.16 -13.99 1.59
CA ASP A 41 2.28 -15.13 1.25
C ASP A 41 1.44 -14.80 0.01
N VAL A 42 1.28 -15.80 -0.87
CA VAL A 42 0.44 -15.66 -2.07
C VAL A 42 -1.03 -15.75 -1.66
N LEU A 43 -1.75 -14.65 -1.83
CA LEU A 43 -3.16 -14.53 -1.46
C LEU A 43 -4.07 -15.11 -2.54
N PHE A 44 -3.84 -14.76 -3.77
CA PHE A 44 -4.56 -15.29 -4.94
C PHE A 44 -3.70 -15.20 -6.20
N VAL A 45 -4.10 -15.92 -7.22
CA VAL A 45 -3.42 -15.99 -8.52
C VAL A 45 -4.39 -15.61 -9.62
N ILE A 46 -3.97 -14.69 -10.47
CA ILE A 46 -4.64 -14.28 -11.69
C ILE A 46 -4.18 -15.20 -12.83
N ASP A 47 -5.02 -15.45 -13.83
CA ASP A 47 -4.68 -16.28 -14.99
C ASP A 47 -3.37 -15.80 -15.64
N LYS A 48 -2.35 -16.64 -15.57
CA LYS A 48 -1.00 -16.37 -16.08
C LYS A 48 -0.89 -16.48 -17.59
N THR A 49 -1.84 -17.17 -18.24
CA THR A 49 -1.73 -17.55 -19.64
C THR A 49 -1.50 -16.37 -20.58
N PRO A 50 -2.29 -15.27 -20.53
CA PRO A 50 -2.05 -14.12 -21.41
C PRO A 50 -0.70 -13.46 -21.17
N PHE A 51 -0.27 -13.40 -19.92
CA PHE A 51 1.00 -12.76 -19.53
C PHE A 51 2.22 -13.58 -19.93
N HIS A 52 2.10 -14.92 -19.85
CA HIS A 52 3.15 -15.82 -20.32
C HIS A 52 3.30 -15.76 -21.86
N ILE A 53 2.20 -15.68 -22.58
CA ILE A 53 2.22 -15.49 -24.05
C ILE A 53 2.90 -14.15 -24.40
N ALA A 54 2.57 -13.07 -23.65
CA ALA A 54 3.20 -11.76 -23.85
C ALA A 54 4.71 -11.80 -23.59
N GLU A 55 5.16 -12.53 -22.57
CA GLU A 55 6.57 -12.73 -22.27
C GLU A 55 7.28 -13.47 -23.45
N LEU A 56 6.71 -14.58 -23.93
CA LEU A 56 7.26 -15.33 -25.05
C LEU A 56 7.39 -14.45 -26.32
N ASN A 57 6.38 -13.65 -26.61
CA ASN A 57 6.43 -12.70 -27.73
C ASN A 57 7.55 -11.67 -27.57
N ALA A 58 7.70 -11.12 -26.37
CA ALA A 58 8.76 -10.16 -26.08
C ALA A 58 10.15 -10.79 -26.17
N GLN A 59 10.34 -12.03 -25.74
CA GLN A 59 11.57 -12.81 -25.90
C GLN A 59 11.93 -12.99 -27.38
N ALA A 60 10.94 -13.35 -28.20
CA ALA A 60 11.14 -13.52 -29.64
C ALA A 60 11.54 -12.19 -30.32
N GLN A 61 10.93 -11.08 -29.94
CA GLN A 61 11.30 -9.74 -30.43
C GLN A 61 12.71 -9.34 -30.03
N LEU A 62 13.13 -9.64 -28.79
CA LEU A 62 14.51 -9.39 -28.33
C LEU A 62 15.50 -10.24 -29.14
N ALA A 63 15.23 -11.51 -29.35
CA ALA A 63 16.08 -12.39 -30.14
C ALA A 63 16.24 -11.89 -31.59
N LYS A 64 15.16 -11.40 -32.19
CA LYS A 64 15.20 -10.76 -33.51
C LYS A 64 16.08 -9.52 -33.52
N ALA A 65 15.88 -8.61 -32.57
CA ALA A 65 16.65 -7.37 -32.46
C ALA A 65 18.15 -7.65 -32.24
N GLN A 66 18.49 -8.65 -31.43
CA GLN A 66 19.88 -9.08 -31.21
C GLN A 66 20.50 -9.65 -32.50
N SER A 67 19.74 -10.41 -33.29
CA SER A 67 20.18 -10.93 -34.59
C SER A 67 20.43 -9.79 -35.58
N ASP A 68 19.55 -8.80 -35.62
CA ASP A 68 19.71 -7.62 -36.48
C ASP A 68 20.92 -6.77 -36.08
N LEU A 69 21.18 -6.62 -34.78
CA LEU A 69 22.41 -5.97 -34.27
C LEU A 69 23.65 -6.74 -34.65
N ALA A 70 23.64 -8.08 -34.55
CA ALA A 70 24.78 -8.92 -34.95
C ALA A 70 25.11 -8.76 -36.45
N LYS A 71 24.07 -8.71 -37.29
CA LYS A 71 24.28 -8.42 -38.74
C LYS A 71 24.89 -7.03 -38.96
N ALA A 72 24.36 -6.01 -38.28
CA ALA A 72 24.90 -4.65 -38.39
C ALA A 72 26.38 -4.56 -37.94
N ASN A 73 26.72 -5.23 -36.83
CA ASN A 73 28.08 -5.31 -36.34
C ASN A 73 29.01 -5.99 -37.37
N ASN A 74 28.61 -7.14 -37.92
CA ASN A 74 29.37 -7.86 -38.93
C ASN A 74 29.59 -7.03 -40.20
N GLU A 75 28.58 -6.24 -40.58
CA GLU A 75 28.71 -5.33 -41.74
C GLU A 75 29.68 -4.17 -41.46
N ALA A 76 29.57 -3.55 -40.30
CA ALA A 76 30.47 -2.48 -39.89
C ALA A 76 31.92 -2.98 -39.78
N ASP A 77 32.13 -4.18 -39.23
CA ASP A 77 33.46 -4.80 -39.11
C ASP A 77 34.06 -5.14 -40.47
N ARG A 78 33.28 -5.70 -41.39
CA ARG A 78 33.74 -5.92 -42.77
C ARG A 78 34.20 -4.62 -43.42
N ARG A 79 33.44 -3.54 -43.28
CA ARG A 79 33.77 -2.22 -43.82
C ARG A 79 35.01 -1.63 -43.19
N ARG A 80 35.27 -1.82 -41.91
CA ARG A 80 36.51 -1.38 -41.23
C ARG A 80 37.75 -2.08 -41.75
N HIS A 81 37.64 -3.35 -42.16
CA HIS A 81 38.78 -4.14 -42.65
C HIS A 81 39.07 -3.93 -44.13
N LEU A 82 38.19 -3.27 -44.88
CA LEU A 82 38.46 -2.89 -46.25
C LEU A 82 39.45 -1.70 -46.31
N SER A 83 40.36 -1.71 -47.27
CA SER A 83 41.32 -0.62 -47.40
C SER A 83 40.60 0.69 -47.77
N ARG A 84 41.11 1.82 -47.27
CA ARG A 84 40.53 3.17 -47.46
C ARG A 84 40.36 3.57 -48.93
N ASN A 85 40.97 2.85 -49.87
CA ASN A 85 40.83 3.10 -51.29
C ASN A 85 39.51 2.51 -51.87
N TYR A 86 38.80 1.67 -51.13
CA TYR A 86 37.60 0.97 -51.57
C TYR A 86 36.35 1.36 -50.82
N ILE A 87 36.45 2.15 -49.73
CA ILE A 87 35.30 2.59 -48.92
C ILE A 87 35.40 4.08 -48.63
N SER A 88 34.31 4.82 -48.81
CA SER A 88 34.18 6.21 -48.37
C SER A 88 34.07 6.31 -46.84
N ALA A 89 34.52 7.43 -46.27
CA ALA A 89 34.31 7.70 -44.84
C ALA A 89 32.81 7.75 -44.48
N GLU A 90 31.99 8.22 -45.40
CA GLU A 90 30.51 8.28 -45.26
C GLU A 90 29.88 6.88 -45.15
N ASP A 91 30.34 5.91 -45.94
CA ASP A 91 29.84 4.55 -45.86
C ASP A 91 30.18 3.87 -44.53
N LEU A 92 31.35 4.14 -43.96
CA LEU A 92 31.74 3.61 -42.67
C LEU A 92 30.96 4.28 -41.56
N ASP A 93 30.74 5.58 -41.60
CA ASP A 93 29.94 6.32 -40.65
C ASP A 93 28.49 5.85 -40.67
N SER A 94 27.93 5.63 -41.88
CA SER A 94 26.57 5.08 -42.03
C SER A 94 26.45 3.70 -41.40
N ALA A 95 27.42 2.81 -41.57
CA ALA A 95 27.40 1.48 -40.94
C ALA A 95 27.48 1.58 -39.41
N ASN A 96 28.32 2.48 -38.87
CA ASN A 96 28.42 2.70 -37.43
C ASN A 96 27.12 3.29 -36.84
N LEU A 97 26.47 4.20 -37.56
CA LEU A 97 25.15 4.73 -37.15
C LEU A 97 24.05 3.65 -37.16
N ASN A 98 24.11 2.73 -38.16
CA ASN A 98 23.20 1.60 -38.20
C ASN A 98 23.41 0.65 -37.00
N VAL A 99 24.63 0.40 -36.56
CA VAL A 99 24.93 -0.38 -35.35
C VAL A 99 24.29 0.30 -34.12
N LYS A 100 24.41 1.62 -33.98
CA LYS A 100 23.78 2.36 -32.88
C LYS A 100 22.26 2.26 -32.93
N ALA A 101 21.66 2.36 -34.13
CA ALA A 101 20.22 2.22 -34.31
C ALA A 101 19.72 0.80 -33.93
N MET A 102 20.47 -0.24 -34.31
CA MET A 102 20.14 -1.62 -33.95
C MET A 102 20.33 -1.88 -32.45
N GLN A 103 21.37 -1.28 -31.84
CA GLN A 103 21.55 -1.33 -30.40
C GLN A 103 20.35 -0.71 -29.66
N ALA A 104 19.88 0.46 -30.08
CA ALA A 104 18.71 1.09 -29.53
C ALA A 104 17.45 0.19 -29.66
N SER A 105 17.33 -0.53 -30.79
CA SER A 105 16.24 -1.51 -30.99
C SER A 105 16.32 -2.68 -30.00
N VAL A 106 17.52 -3.18 -29.70
CA VAL A 106 17.75 -4.19 -28.65
C VAL A 106 17.33 -3.67 -27.29
N ASP A 107 17.69 -2.43 -26.96
CA ASP A 107 17.35 -1.82 -25.66
C ASP A 107 15.83 -1.67 -25.49
N VAL A 108 15.13 -1.27 -26.55
CA VAL A 108 13.65 -1.21 -26.56
C VAL A 108 13.02 -2.60 -26.37
N ALA A 109 13.53 -3.60 -27.10
CA ALA A 109 13.02 -4.98 -26.98
C ALA A 109 13.30 -5.56 -25.60
N LEU A 110 14.44 -5.25 -24.99
CA LEU A 110 14.78 -5.66 -23.62
C LEU A 110 13.84 -5.00 -22.60
N ALA A 111 13.53 -3.72 -22.76
CA ALA A 111 12.57 -3.02 -21.91
C ALA A 111 11.16 -3.64 -22.01
N THR A 112 10.74 -3.99 -23.22
CA THR A 112 9.46 -4.69 -23.46
C THR A 112 9.43 -6.06 -22.78
N LEU A 113 10.50 -6.82 -22.85
CA LEU A 113 10.63 -8.11 -22.16
C LEU A 113 10.52 -7.93 -20.63
N LYS A 114 11.26 -6.98 -20.07
CA LYS A 114 11.19 -6.68 -18.64
C LYS A 114 9.77 -6.28 -18.20
N GLN A 115 9.07 -5.50 -19.01
CA GLN A 115 7.67 -5.14 -18.76
C GLN A 115 6.77 -6.38 -18.72
N ALA A 116 6.90 -7.27 -19.68
CA ALA A 116 6.10 -8.50 -19.73
C ALA A 116 6.41 -9.44 -18.55
N GLN A 117 7.68 -9.58 -18.17
CA GLN A 117 8.10 -10.36 -16.99
C GLN A 117 7.56 -9.77 -15.68
N TRP A 118 7.60 -8.45 -15.55
CA TRP A 118 7.01 -7.78 -14.39
C TRP A 118 5.50 -8.05 -14.31
N GLN A 119 4.76 -7.88 -15.41
CA GLN A 119 3.32 -8.15 -15.44
C GLN A 119 2.99 -9.62 -15.08
N LEU A 120 3.79 -10.56 -15.58
CA LEU A 120 3.65 -11.98 -15.23
C LEU A 120 3.89 -12.20 -13.73
N SER A 121 4.88 -11.56 -13.14
CA SER A 121 5.14 -11.64 -11.70
C SER A 121 4.00 -11.08 -10.85
N GLN A 122 3.27 -10.08 -11.35
CA GLN A 122 2.13 -9.46 -10.66
C GLN A 122 0.85 -10.29 -10.70
N THR A 123 0.83 -11.39 -11.45
CA THR A 123 -0.29 -12.34 -11.42
C THR A 123 -0.40 -13.11 -10.12
N GLU A 124 0.69 -13.26 -9.38
CA GLU A 124 0.70 -13.76 -8.00
C GLU A 124 0.61 -12.57 -7.04
N VAL A 125 -0.57 -12.33 -6.51
CA VAL A 125 -0.77 -11.22 -5.57
C VAL A 125 -0.40 -11.69 -4.18
N LYS A 126 0.61 -11.02 -3.60
CA LYS A 126 1.19 -11.35 -2.30
C LYS A 126 0.75 -10.37 -1.23
N ALA A 127 0.75 -10.85 0.02
CA ALA A 127 0.45 -10.01 1.19
C ALA A 127 1.55 -8.95 1.38
N PRO A 128 1.19 -7.66 1.41
CA PRO A 128 2.16 -6.59 1.65
C PRO A 128 2.59 -6.50 3.12
N VAL A 129 1.74 -6.95 4.04
CA VAL A 129 1.97 -6.96 5.49
C VAL A 129 1.49 -8.26 6.09
N SER A 130 1.97 -8.60 7.28
CA SER A 130 1.46 -9.72 8.07
C SER A 130 0.22 -9.27 8.84
N GLY A 131 -0.86 -10.07 8.77
CA GLY A 131 -2.11 -9.69 9.43
C GLY A 131 -3.29 -10.56 9.05
N TRP A 132 -4.48 -10.11 9.36
CA TRP A 132 -5.72 -10.86 9.13
C TRP A 132 -6.46 -10.34 7.90
N VAL A 133 -6.90 -11.29 7.09
CA VAL A 133 -7.78 -11.01 5.94
C VAL A 133 -9.14 -10.54 6.45
N THR A 134 -9.66 -9.48 5.88
CA THR A 134 -10.99 -8.97 6.23
C THR A 134 -11.78 -8.60 4.98
N ASN A 135 -13.11 -8.76 5.07
CA ASN A 135 -14.06 -8.43 4.00
C ASN A 135 -13.79 -9.19 2.68
N LEU A 136 -13.48 -10.46 2.79
CA LEU A 136 -13.23 -11.32 1.63
C LEU A 136 -14.55 -11.75 0.97
N SER A 137 -14.97 -11.00 -0.05
CA SER A 137 -16.12 -11.36 -0.91
C SER A 137 -15.71 -12.03 -2.22
N THR A 138 -14.43 -11.98 -2.55
CA THR A 138 -13.87 -12.51 -3.79
C THR A 138 -13.86 -14.02 -3.83
N ARG A 139 -14.12 -14.59 -5.02
CA ARG A 139 -14.14 -16.04 -5.28
C ARG A 139 -13.26 -16.38 -6.48
N THR A 140 -12.86 -17.66 -6.55
CA THR A 140 -12.25 -18.22 -7.76
C THR A 140 -13.22 -18.09 -8.93
N GLY A 141 -12.76 -17.58 -10.06
CA GLY A 141 -13.57 -17.26 -11.25
C GLY A 141 -13.98 -15.80 -11.35
N ASP A 142 -13.87 -15.00 -10.27
CA ASP A 142 -14.10 -13.56 -10.33
C ASP A 142 -13.02 -12.88 -11.16
N TYR A 143 -13.37 -11.71 -11.71
CA TYR A 143 -12.44 -10.89 -12.48
C TYR A 143 -11.82 -9.80 -11.62
N ALA A 144 -10.50 -9.83 -11.49
CA ALA A 144 -9.74 -8.79 -10.82
C ALA A 144 -9.40 -7.67 -11.80
N SER A 145 -9.64 -6.43 -11.40
CA SER A 145 -9.31 -5.24 -12.20
C SER A 145 -8.19 -4.45 -11.52
N THR A 146 -7.23 -3.98 -12.32
CA THR A 146 -6.11 -3.16 -11.85
C THR A 146 -6.62 -1.93 -11.09
N GLY A 147 -6.05 -1.66 -9.93
CA GLY A 147 -6.38 -0.49 -9.12
C GLY A 147 -7.68 -0.62 -8.31
N LYS A 148 -8.45 -1.70 -8.47
CA LYS A 148 -9.67 -1.94 -7.68
C LYS A 148 -9.37 -2.86 -6.49
N PRO A 149 -9.55 -2.40 -5.24
CA PRO A 149 -9.33 -3.24 -4.08
C PRO A 149 -10.34 -4.38 -4.03
N LEU A 150 -9.89 -5.58 -3.69
CA LEU A 150 -10.72 -6.77 -3.57
C LEU A 150 -11.10 -7.09 -2.13
N PHE A 151 -10.17 -6.90 -1.21
CA PHE A 151 -10.32 -7.06 0.23
C PHE A 151 -9.22 -6.28 0.96
N ALA A 152 -9.19 -6.33 2.28
CA ALA A 152 -8.16 -5.68 3.07
C ALA A 152 -7.47 -6.64 4.03
N LEU A 153 -6.24 -6.27 4.44
CA LEU A 153 -5.51 -6.89 5.53
C LEU A 153 -5.46 -5.93 6.71
N VAL A 154 -5.75 -6.45 7.89
CA VAL A 154 -5.55 -5.72 9.16
C VAL A 154 -4.13 -6.01 9.61
N ASP A 155 -3.25 -5.02 9.59
CA ASP A 155 -1.84 -5.18 9.97
C ASP A 155 -1.73 -5.53 11.46
N SER A 156 -1.12 -6.68 11.73
CA SER A 156 -0.95 -7.22 13.10
C SER A 156 -0.04 -6.38 13.98
N HIS A 157 0.82 -5.54 13.41
CA HIS A 157 1.78 -4.71 14.13
C HIS A 157 1.34 -3.25 14.28
N SER A 158 0.17 -2.90 13.77
CA SER A 158 -0.29 -1.50 13.69
C SER A 158 -1.37 -1.14 14.71
N PHE A 159 -1.66 -1.99 15.69
CA PHE A 159 -2.69 -1.71 16.67
C PHE A 159 -2.34 -0.52 17.56
N TYR A 160 -3.31 0.35 17.73
CA TYR A 160 -3.23 1.51 18.64
C TYR A 160 -4.62 1.81 19.21
N VAL A 161 -4.67 2.70 20.19
CA VAL A 161 -5.93 3.19 20.74
C VAL A 161 -6.13 4.64 20.34
N MET A 162 -7.31 4.96 19.85
CA MET A 162 -7.77 6.32 19.68
C MET A 162 -8.68 6.69 20.85
N GLY A 163 -8.14 7.44 21.80
CA GLY A 163 -8.88 7.96 22.95
C GLY A 163 -9.46 9.33 22.63
N TYR A 164 -10.77 9.52 22.88
CA TYR A 164 -11.44 10.79 22.66
C TYR A 164 -11.58 11.51 24.01
N PHE A 165 -10.78 12.54 24.21
CA PHE A 165 -10.75 13.32 25.45
C PHE A 165 -11.47 14.65 25.28
N GLU A 166 -12.14 15.11 26.33
CA GLU A 166 -12.69 16.47 26.36
C GLU A 166 -11.59 17.52 26.25
N GLU A 167 -11.82 18.60 25.50
CA GLU A 167 -10.87 19.68 25.29
C GLU A 167 -10.31 20.27 26.60
N THR A 168 -11.15 20.28 27.66
CA THR A 168 -10.77 20.76 28.99
C THR A 168 -9.66 19.94 29.65
N LYS A 169 -9.48 18.67 29.24
CA LYS A 169 -8.49 17.74 29.78
C LYS A 169 -7.14 17.82 29.03
N LEU A 170 -7.10 18.40 27.83
CA LEU A 170 -5.90 18.43 26.98
C LEU A 170 -4.70 19.12 27.63
N ARG A 171 -4.94 20.12 28.48
CA ARG A 171 -3.85 20.80 29.22
C ARG A 171 -3.02 19.85 30.09
N HIS A 172 -3.57 18.70 30.42
CA HIS A 172 -2.96 17.67 31.26
C HIS A 172 -2.50 16.44 30.48
N ILE A 173 -2.46 16.51 29.14
CA ILE A 173 -2.05 15.41 28.27
C ILE A 173 -0.85 15.89 27.45
N ARG A 174 0.24 15.14 27.51
CA ARG A 174 1.45 15.38 26.73
C ARG A 174 1.89 14.12 26.01
N GLU A 175 2.54 14.31 24.87
CA GLU A 175 3.15 13.22 24.12
C GLU A 175 4.23 12.54 24.98
N GLY A 176 4.29 11.22 24.93
CA GLY A 176 5.18 10.40 25.75
C GLY A 176 4.67 10.06 27.15
N GLU A 177 3.57 10.64 27.62
CA GLU A 177 3.02 10.28 28.94
C GLU A 177 2.49 8.84 28.96
N PRO A 178 2.72 8.10 30.07
CA PRO A 178 2.21 6.75 30.20
C PRO A 178 0.69 6.74 30.23
N ALA A 179 0.11 5.72 29.65
CA ALA A 179 -1.33 5.51 29.59
C ALA A 179 -1.68 4.07 30.02
N LEU A 180 -2.72 3.96 30.84
CA LEU A 180 -3.33 2.70 31.22
C LEU A 180 -4.58 2.47 30.36
N ILE A 181 -4.60 1.41 29.61
CA ILE A 181 -5.69 1.03 28.73
C ILE A 181 -6.41 -0.17 29.36
N THR A 182 -7.71 -0.07 29.57
CA THR A 182 -8.51 -1.17 30.09
C THR A 182 -9.50 -1.60 29.01
N LEU A 183 -9.34 -2.84 28.54
CA LEU A 183 -10.23 -3.45 27.55
C LEU A 183 -11.54 -3.87 28.22
N TYR A 184 -12.66 -3.61 27.57
CA TYR A 184 -13.96 -4.12 28.08
C TYR A 184 -14.13 -5.62 27.83
N SER A 185 -13.42 -6.19 26.86
CA SER A 185 -13.33 -7.64 26.68
C SER A 185 -12.40 -8.23 27.75
N GLY A 186 -12.97 -8.72 28.86
CA GLY A 186 -12.19 -9.42 29.90
C GLY A 186 -11.51 -8.55 30.94
N ASN A 187 -11.74 -7.24 30.96
CA ASN A 187 -11.17 -6.31 31.97
C ASN A 187 -9.60 -6.30 31.99
N VAL A 188 -8.98 -6.61 30.86
CA VAL A 188 -7.52 -6.68 30.73
C VAL A 188 -6.95 -5.27 30.72
N LYS A 189 -5.91 -5.08 31.54
CA LYS A 189 -5.16 -3.82 31.61
C LYS A 189 -3.88 -3.92 30.78
N LEU A 190 -3.72 -2.98 29.85
CA LEU A 190 -2.54 -2.85 28.99
C LEU A 190 -1.86 -1.53 29.25
N GLN A 191 -0.54 -1.52 29.12
CA GLN A 191 0.27 -0.32 29.21
C GLN A 191 0.56 0.24 27.83
N GLY A 192 0.58 1.56 27.74
CA GLY A 192 0.93 2.30 26.55
C GLY A 192 1.38 3.71 26.89
N HIS A 193 1.61 4.49 25.87
CA HIS A 193 1.97 5.90 26.01
C HIS A 193 1.26 6.75 24.96
N VAL A 194 1.16 8.03 25.24
CA VAL A 194 0.59 9.00 24.29
C VAL A 194 1.54 9.18 23.11
N GLY A 195 1.15 8.71 21.93
CA GLY A 195 1.94 8.86 20.70
C GLY A 195 1.76 10.23 20.06
N SER A 196 0.51 10.70 19.95
CA SER A 196 0.21 12.01 19.35
C SER A 196 -1.16 12.53 19.78
N ILE A 197 -1.34 13.84 19.65
CA ILE A 197 -2.59 14.53 19.91
C ILE A 197 -3.10 15.12 18.60
N GLY A 198 -4.35 14.83 18.23
CA GLY A 198 -4.97 15.36 17.02
C GLY A 198 -5.01 16.89 17.03
N ARG A 199 -4.57 17.51 15.94
CA ARG A 199 -4.47 18.97 15.81
C ARG A 199 -5.67 19.61 15.09
N ALA A 200 -6.58 18.77 14.57
CA ALA A 200 -7.80 19.23 13.91
C ALA A 200 -8.96 18.31 14.26
N ILE A 201 -10.11 18.89 14.43
CA ILE A 201 -11.40 18.22 14.59
C ILE A 201 -12.37 18.83 13.57
N TYR A 202 -13.32 18.02 13.13
CA TYR A 202 -14.36 18.52 12.22
C TYR A 202 -15.31 19.45 13.01
N ASP A 203 -15.44 20.69 12.53
CA ASP A 203 -16.38 21.66 13.08
C ASP A 203 -17.77 21.44 12.44
N GLN A 204 -18.69 20.88 13.21
CA GLN A 204 -20.06 20.61 12.75
C GLN A 204 -20.90 21.89 12.59
N SER A 205 -20.41 23.03 13.07
CA SER A 205 -21.10 24.33 12.91
C SER A 205 -20.91 24.93 11.51
N VAL A 206 -19.95 24.43 10.74
CA VAL A 206 -19.65 24.88 9.39
C VAL A 206 -20.06 23.79 8.38
N GLU A 207 -21.21 23.93 7.73
CA GLU A 207 -21.51 23.15 6.55
C GLU A 207 -20.69 23.67 5.38
N SER A 208 -19.74 22.85 4.90
CA SER A 208 -19.05 23.12 3.63
C SER A 208 -19.98 22.78 2.46
N ASN A 209 -20.94 23.64 2.20
CA ASN A 209 -21.59 23.69 0.92
C ASN A 209 -20.70 24.50 -0.04
N SER A 210 -20.63 24.07 -1.28
CA SER A 210 -19.86 24.67 -2.40
C SER A 210 -20.25 26.12 -2.76
N GLY A 211 -20.78 26.88 -1.81
CA GLY A 211 -21.09 28.30 -1.91
C GLY A 211 -19.88 29.16 -1.50
N LEU A 212 -19.68 30.26 -2.18
CA LEU A 212 -18.59 31.20 -1.94
C LEU A 212 -18.63 31.89 -0.53
N VAL A 213 -19.66 31.62 0.28
CA VAL A 213 -19.81 32.13 1.65
C VAL A 213 -20.17 30.97 2.55
N PRO A 214 -19.49 30.76 3.69
CA PRO A 214 -19.82 29.73 4.66
C PRO A 214 -21.19 30.01 5.28
N ASP A 215 -22.10 29.04 5.22
CA ASP A 215 -23.38 29.10 5.94
C ASP A 215 -23.12 28.66 7.38
N ILE A 216 -23.11 29.62 8.29
CA ILE A 216 -22.93 29.39 9.73
C ILE A 216 -24.32 29.24 10.34
N LYS A 217 -24.75 28.00 10.63
CA LYS A 217 -25.95 27.78 11.42
C LYS A 217 -25.73 28.34 12.82
N PRO A 218 -26.61 29.22 13.31
CA PRO A 218 -26.52 29.66 14.70
C PRO A 218 -26.78 28.44 15.61
N ASN A 219 -25.70 27.87 16.13
CA ASN A 219 -25.79 26.85 17.16
C ASN A 219 -26.07 27.57 18.48
N VAL A 220 -27.29 27.53 18.94
CA VAL A 220 -27.67 28.02 20.28
C VAL A 220 -28.03 26.81 21.17
N PRO A 221 -27.05 25.98 21.55
CA PRO A 221 -27.27 25.08 22.65
C PRO A 221 -27.08 25.90 23.93
N TRP A 222 -28.10 25.95 24.73
CA TRP A 222 -27.99 26.51 26.08
C TRP A 222 -27.01 25.70 26.96
N VAL A 223 -26.55 24.54 26.47
CA VAL A 223 -25.47 23.73 27.05
C VAL A 223 -24.34 23.61 26.01
N ARG A 224 -23.20 24.22 26.30
CA ARG A 224 -21.96 23.99 25.52
C ARG A 224 -21.38 22.64 25.88
N LEU A 225 -21.47 21.68 24.98
CA LEU A 225 -20.75 20.40 25.11
C LEU A 225 -19.28 20.63 24.75
N ALA A 226 -18.38 20.21 25.62
CA ALA A 226 -16.96 20.22 25.31
C ALA A 226 -16.65 19.34 24.10
N GLN A 227 -15.86 19.86 23.18
CA GLN A 227 -15.42 19.12 22.01
C GLN A 227 -14.53 17.95 22.42
N ARG A 228 -14.56 16.86 21.64
CA ARG A 228 -13.73 15.68 21.87
C ARG A 228 -12.56 15.68 20.91
N VAL A 229 -11.38 15.64 21.47
CA VAL A 229 -10.14 15.65 20.72
C VAL A 229 -9.55 14.24 20.69
N PRO A 230 -9.20 13.71 19.50
CA PRO A 230 -8.60 12.41 19.38
C PRO A 230 -7.14 12.44 19.85
N VAL A 231 -6.80 11.50 20.71
CA VAL A 231 -5.44 11.25 21.20
C VAL A 231 -5.05 9.85 20.82
N ARG A 232 -3.97 9.69 20.06
CA ARG A 232 -3.41 8.39 19.67
C ARG A 232 -2.55 7.88 20.81
N ILE A 233 -2.80 6.65 21.23
CA ILE A 233 -2.07 5.95 22.28
C ILE A 233 -1.49 4.69 21.68
N GLU A 234 -0.20 4.50 21.84
CA GLU A 234 0.53 3.34 21.35
C GLU A 234 0.73 2.35 22.49
N PHE A 235 0.62 1.06 22.18
CA PHE A 235 0.88 0.01 23.16
C PHE A 235 2.39 -0.17 23.36
N ASP A 236 2.84 -0.28 24.63
CA ASP A 236 4.24 -0.54 24.94
C ASP A 236 4.60 -2.01 24.68
N ALA A 237 3.69 -2.91 25.02
CA ALA A 237 3.79 -4.33 24.74
C ALA A 237 2.38 -4.92 24.57
N LEU A 238 2.23 -5.81 23.60
CA LEU A 238 1.02 -6.59 23.40
C LEU A 238 1.28 -8.04 23.86
N PRO A 239 0.58 -8.52 24.89
CA PRO A 239 0.63 -9.93 25.28
C PRO A 239 0.10 -10.80 24.14
N GLN A 240 0.73 -11.96 23.92
CA GLN A 240 0.36 -12.88 22.83
C GLN A 240 -1.03 -13.52 23.03
N ASP A 241 -1.52 -13.52 24.26
CA ASP A 241 -2.78 -14.17 24.63
C ASP A 241 -4.01 -13.31 24.43
N ILE A 242 -3.85 -12.05 23.98
CA ILE A 242 -4.94 -11.10 23.83
C ILE A 242 -5.30 -10.92 22.38
N THR A 243 -6.53 -11.26 22.03
CA THR A 243 -7.09 -10.96 20.72
C THR A 243 -7.60 -9.52 20.68
N LEU A 244 -6.86 -8.64 20.00
CA LEU A 244 -7.30 -7.29 19.70
C LEU A 244 -8.16 -7.29 18.43
N VAL A 245 -9.27 -6.58 18.48
CA VAL A 245 -10.16 -6.40 17.33
C VAL A 245 -10.33 -4.91 17.08
N SER A 246 -10.00 -4.48 15.87
CA SER A 246 -10.19 -3.08 15.46
C SER A 246 -11.67 -2.70 15.51
N GLY A 247 -11.98 -1.56 16.14
CA GLY A 247 -13.35 -1.08 16.34
C GLY A 247 -13.92 -1.36 17.74
N THR A 248 -13.29 -2.22 18.54
CA THR A 248 -13.73 -2.48 19.92
C THR A 248 -13.41 -1.30 20.85
N THR A 249 -14.12 -1.21 21.95
CA THR A 249 -14.04 -0.09 22.90
C THR A 249 -13.17 -0.42 24.10
N CYS A 250 -12.56 0.61 24.66
CA CYS A 250 -11.76 0.53 25.88
C CYS A 250 -11.85 1.84 26.68
N SER A 251 -11.43 1.80 27.94
CA SER A 251 -11.18 3.00 28.71
C SER A 251 -9.69 3.31 28.76
N VAL A 252 -9.36 4.60 28.83
CA VAL A 252 -7.98 5.07 28.87
C VAL A 252 -7.82 6.06 29.99
N ALA A 253 -6.76 5.89 30.79
CA ALA A 253 -6.31 6.85 31.81
C ALA A 253 -4.87 7.22 31.54
N ILE A 254 -4.57 8.53 31.47
CA ILE A 254 -3.21 9.06 31.19
C ILE A 254 -2.56 9.49 32.50
N GLY A 255 -1.24 9.28 32.61
CA GLY A 255 -0.48 9.62 33.83
C GLY A 255 -0.57 8.57 34.95
N GLN A 256 -1.12 7.39 34.67
CA GLN A 256 -1.11 6.22 35.59
C GLN A 256 -0.22 5.12 34.96
N ARG A 257 0.61 4.52 35.80
CA ARG A 257 1.42 3.33 35.48
C ARG A 257 0.78 2.07 36.03
#